data_beb2bf0582d7bfbf905e96a46314812f
#
_entry.id   beb2bf0582d7bfbf905e96a46314812f
#
_cell.length_a   1.000
_cell.length_b   1.000
_cell.length_c   1.000
_cell.angle_alpha   90.00
_cell.angle_beta   90.00
_cell.angle_gamma   90.00
#
_symmetry.space_group_name_H-M   'P 1'
#
loop_
_entity.id
_entity.type
_entity.pdbx_description
1 polymer ?
#
loop_
_entity_poly.entity_id
_entity_poly.type
_entity_poly.pdbx_seq_one_letter_code
_entity_poly.pdbx_strand_id
1 'polypeptide(L)'
;MNIGILGSGNVGGTLGERWAKLGHQVVFGTRDPNGGEIRDLVQRSGATARAATPAEAAKASEVVVVTLPWEAVHIVIPSLDLRGKIVFDCTNPLRPGLTGLSVSGDTSAGEQIAQLAAGASVVKIFNNTGANNMADPAYPGGPSAMFYCGGDARAKAAAKQLAAQLGFDPVDAGPIENARLLEPLAMLWIWLAYPGGLGREIAFRIERR
;
A
#
# COMPACT_ATOMS: atom_id res chain seq x y z
N MET A 1 5.46 15.61 1.42
CA MET A 1 4.02 15.27 1.55
C MET A 1 3.71 14.87 2.97
N ASN A 2 2.45 15.04 3.39
CA ASN A 2 1.93 14.51 4.65
C ASN A 2 1.25 13.17 4.36
N ILE A 3 1.78 12.08 4.93
CA ILE A 3 1.35 10.70 4.65
C ILE A 3 0.84 10.05 5.94
N GLY A 4 -0.41 9.58 5.92
CA GLY A 4 -1.00 8.80 6.99
C GLY A 4 -0.96 7.31 6.62
N ILE A 5 -0.39 6.47 7.47
CA ILE A 5 -0.32 5.03 7.25
C ILE A 5 -1.34 4.34 8.18
N LEU A 6 -2.37 3.75 7.62
CA LEU A 6 -3.34 2.95 8.35
C LEU A 6 -2.89 1.49 8.41
N GLY A 7 -2.33 1.10 9.54
CA GLY A 7 -1.71 -0.21 9.75
C GLY A 7 -0.17 -0.12 9.77
N SER A 8 0.43 -0.47 10.91
CA SER A 8 1.88 -0.40 11.16
C SER A 8 2.59 -1.76 11.07
N GLY A 9 1.98 -2.72 10.39
CA GLY A 9 2.58 -4.04 10.12
C GLY A 9 3.72 -3.98 9.09
N ASN A 10 4.10 -5.14 8.55
CA ASN A 10 5.25 -5.26 7.64
C ASN A 10 5.21 -4.27 6.47
N VAL A 11 4.08 -4.17 5.76
CA VAL A 11 3.96 -3.27 4.60
C VAL A 11 3.95 -1.81 5.04
N GLY A 12 3.02 -1.43 5.91
CA GLY A 12 2.87 -0.03 6.34
C GLY A 12 4.09 0.49 7.10
N GLY A 13 4.69 -0.35 7.96
CA GLY A 13 5.93 -0.01 8.67
C GLY A 13 7.08 0.24 7.71
N THR A 14 7.29 -0.65 6.73
CA THR A 14 8.38 -0.50 5.73
C THR A 14 8.19 0.74 4.86
N LEU A 15 7.01 0.94 4.30
CA LEU A 15 6.72 2.09 3.44
C LEU A 15 6.86 3.40 4.21
N GLY A 16 6.25 3.48 5.41
CA GLY A 16 6.28 4.68 6.24
C GLY A 16 7.68 5.04 6.71
N GLU A 17 8.47 4.06 7.17
CA GLU A 17 9.87 4.27 7.56
C GLU A 17 10.70 4.83 6.40
N ARG A 18 10.57 4.25 5.22
CA ARG A 18 11.32 4.71 4.04
C ARG A 18 10.92 6.11 3.61
N TRP A 19 9.62 6.43 3.55
CA TRP A 19 9.17 7.78 3.21
C TRP A 19 9.56 8.81 4.26
N ALA A 20 9.52 8.46 5.55
CA ALA A 20 10.01 9.34 6.62
C ALA A 20 11.50 9.68 6.43
N LYS A 21 12.34 8.69 6.13
CA LYS A 21 13.77 8.88 5.82
C LYS A 21 14.02 9.70 4.55
N LEU A 22 13.06 9.74 3.63
CA LEU A 22 13.08 10.61 2.45
C LEU A 22 12.54 12.03 2.73
N GLY A 23 12.20 12.36 4.00
CA GLY A 23 11.78 13.68 4.42
C GLY A 23 10.27 13.95 4.34
N HIS A 24 9.45 12.95 4.07
CA HIS A 24 8.00 13.09 4.19
C HIS A 24 7.57 13.11 5.66
N GLN A 25 6.50 13.85 5.97
CA GLN A 25 5.86 13.80 7.29
C GLN A 25 4.97 12.56 7.36
N VAL A 26 5.30 11.60 8.22
CA VAL A 26 4.59 10.33 8.32
C VAL A 26 3.84 10.19 9.64
N VAL A 27 2.56 9.86 9.58
CA VAL A 27 1.74 9.58 10.77
C VAL A 27 1.26 8.14 10.71
N PHE A 28 1.77 7.29 11.58
CA PHE A 28 1.30 5.91 11.70
C PHE A 28 0.00 5.87 12.50
N GLY A 29 -1.09 5.55 11.84
CA GLY A 29 -2.42 5.34 12.43
C GLY A 29 -2.54 3.93 13.00
N THR A 30 -2.61 3.82 14.32
CA THR A 30 -2.68 2.55 15.05
C THR A 30 -3.73 2.61 16.15
N ARG A 31 -4.19 1.42 16.60
CA ARG A 31 -5.13 1.29 17.73
C ARG A 31 -4.50 1.67 19.07
N ASP A 32 -3.19 1.43 19.22
CA ASP A 32 -2.42 1.81 20.40
C ASP A 32 -1.22 2.67 20.00
N PRO A 33 -1.35 4.01 19.94
CA PRO A 33 -0.26 4.93 19.59
C PRO A 33 0.89 4.96 20.60
N ASN A 34 0.70 4.41 21.79
CA ASN A 34 1.68 4.38 22.86
C ASN A 34 2.34 2.99 23.04
N GLY A 35 1.95 2.02 22.24
CA GLY A 35 2.50 0.65 22.29
C GLY A 35 3.99 0.60 22.01
N GLY A 36 4.68 -0.42 22.53
CA GLY A 36 6.13 -0.58 22.37
C GLY A 36 6.55 -0.68 20.90
N GLU A 37 5.92 -1.56 20.14
CA GLU A 37 6.26 -1.81 18.73
C GLU A 37 6.12 -0.55 17.86
N ILE A 38 5.09 0.25 18.08
CA ILE A 38 4.92 1.49 17.31
C ILE A 38 5.92 2.57 17.73
N ARG A 39 6.30 2.64 18.99
CA ARG A 39 7.36 3.56 19.44
C ARG A 39 8.69 3.23 18.79
N ASP A 40 9.06 1.95 18.72
CA ASP A 40 10.28 1.50 18.07
C ASP A 40 10.25 1.82 16.55
N LEU A 41 9.10 1.65 15.90
CA LEU A 41 8.91 2.03 14.49
C LEU A 41 9.10 3.53 14.29
N VAL A 42 8.48 4.37 15.11
CA VAL A 42 8.62 5.83 15.06
C VAL A 42 10.08 6.24 15.29
N GLN A 43 10.76 5.66 16.28
CA GLN A 43 12.15 5.98 16.59
C GLN A 43 13.08 5.68 15.39
N ARG A 44 12.98 4.51 14.76
CA ARG A 44 13.81 4.17 13.59
C ARG A 44 13.42 4.90 12.31
N SER A 45 12.19 5.42 12.22
CA SER A 45 11.72 6.26 11.13
C SER A 45 12.25 7.70 11.19
N GLY A 46 12.66 8.17 12.38
CA GLY A 46 13.26 9.49 12.59
C GLY A 46 12.26 10.60 12.91
N ALA A 47 12.76 11.85 12.95
CA ALA A 47 12.04 13.01 13.49
C ALA A 47 10.80 13.44 12.67
N THR A 48 10.64 12.94 11.44
CA THR A 48 9.50 13.24 10.57
C THR A 48 8.34 12.26 10.76
N ALA A 49 8.48 11.27 11.67
CA ALA A 49 7.47 10.27 11.94
C ALA A 49 6.87 10.42 13.33
N ARG A 50 5.58 10.09 13.46
CA ARG A 50 4.88 9.97 14.74
C ARG A 50 3.77 8.94 14.67
N ALA A 51 3.30 8.49 15.82
CA ALA A 51 2.11 7.66 15.94
C ALA A 51 0.88 8.50 16.33
N ALA A 52 -0.30 8.04 15.93
CA ALA A 52 -1.60 8.62 16.29
C ALA A 52 -2.71 7.59 16.11
N THR A 53 -3.94 7.94 16.45
CA THR A 53 -5.11 7.14 16.08
C THR A 53 -5.33 7.14 14.55
N PRO A 54 -6.05 6.18 13.97
CA PRO A 54 -6.36 6.17 12.54
C PRO A 54 -7.05 7.44 12.05
N ALA A 55 -7.97 7.99 12.85
CA ALA A 55 -8.68 9.23 12.53
C ALA A 55 -7.76 10.45 12.51
N GLU A 56 -6.87 10.57 13.48
CA GLU A 56 -5.87 11.66 13.53
C GLU A 56 -4.85 11.54 12.40
N ALA A 57 -4.40 10.32 12.08
CA ALA A 57 -3.49 10.07 10.96
C ALA A 57 -4.15 10.46 9.63
N ALA A 58 -5.39 10.04 9.39
CA ALA A 58 -6.15 10.43 8.21
C ALA A 58 -6.36 11.95 8.13
N LYS A 59 -6.75 12.59 9.24
CA LYS A 59 -6.98 14.04 9.30
C LYS A 59 -5.72 14.85 8.97
N ALA A 60 -4.56 14.43 9.48
CA ALA A 60 -3.28 15.14 9.35
C ALA A 60 -2.64 14.99 7.96
N SER A 61 -3.17 14.15 7.08
CA SER A 61 -2.49 13.70 5.86
C SER A 61 -3.24 14.07 4.60
N GLU A 62 -2.50 14.31 3.51
CA GLU A 62 -3.03 14.47 2.16
C GLU A 62 -3.11 13.13 1.42
N VAL A 63 -2.19 12.21 1.73
CA VAL A 63 -2.16 10.84 1.22
C VAL A 63 -2.39 9.89 2.40
N VAL A 64 -3.39 9.03 2.30
CA VAL A 64 -3.72 8.00 3.28
C VAL A 64 -3.44 6.63 2.69
N VAL A 65 -2.54 5.88 3.30
CA VAL A 65 -2.08 4.57 2.82
C VAL A 65 -2.74 3.48 3.65
N VAL A 66 -3.52 2.62 3.00
CA VAL A 66 -4.28 1.54 3.63
C VAL A 66 -3.48 0.25 3.54
N THR A 67 -2.95 -0.19 4.67
CA THR A 67 -2.19 -1.46 4.82
C THR A 67 -2.78 -2.35 5.90
N LEU A 68 -4.08 -2.19 6.10
CA LEU A 68 -4.87 -2.96 7.07
C LEU A 68 -5.09 -4.40 6.59
N PRO A 69 -5.28 -5.38 7.50
CA PRO A 69 -5.92 -6.64 7.16
C PRO A 69 -7.28 -6.40 6.49
N TRP A 70 -7.63 -7.24 5.51
CA TRP A 70 -8.83 -7.03 4.69
C TRP A 70 -10.11 -6.90 5.52
N GLU A 71 -10.25 -7.73 6.56
CA GLU A 71 -11.40 -7.70 7.46
C GLU A 71 -11.56 -6.38 8.22
N ALA A 72 -10.44 -5.70 8.51
CA ALA A 72 -10.45 -4.43 9.22
C ALA A 72 -10.82 -3.24 8.32
N VAL A 73 -10.65 -3.36 7.01
CA VAL A 73 -10.95 -2.31 6.02
C VAL A 73 -12.41 -1.87 6.14
N HIS A 74 -13.34 -2.81 6.20
CA HIS A 74 -14.79 -2.54 6.25
C HIS A 74 -15.26 -1.83 7.52
N ILE A 75 -14.44 -1.86 8.58
CA ILE A 75 -14.72 -1.18 9.85
C ILE A 75 -14.04 0.18 9.88
N VAL A 76 -12.76 0.23 9.49
CA VAL A 76 -11.93 1.42 9.67
C VAL A 76 -12.22 2.47 8.59
N ILE A 77 -12.26 2.09 7.31
CA ILE A 77 -12.40 3.07 6.22
C ILE A 77 -13.69 3.88 6.32
N PRO A 78 -14.88 3.29 6.57
CA PRO A 78 -16.11 4.07 6.71
C PRO A 78 -16.15 4.99 7.94
N SER A 79 -15.30 4.74 8.95
CA SER A 79 -15.24 5.58 10.16
C SER A 79 -14.41 6.85 9.99
N LEU A 80 -13.78 7.05 8.84
CA LEU A 80 -12.85 8.15 8.56
C LEU A 80 -13.44 9.17 7.59
N ASP A 81 -13.12 10.44 7.76
CA ASP A 81 -13.38 11.46 6.73
C ASP A 81 -12.18 11.51 5.75
N LEU A 82 -12.40 10.86 4.60
CA LEU A 82 -11.40 10.76 3.52
C LEU A 82 -11.71 11.67 2.32
N ARG A 83 -12.72 12.52 2.41
CA ARG A 83 -13.13 13.42 1.31
C ARG A 83 -11.98 14.34 0.88
N GLY A 84 -11.74 14.39 -0.42
CA GLY A 84 -10.67 15.19 -1.04
C GLY A 84 -9.26 14.67 -0.82
N LYS A 85 -9.09 13.53 -0.15
CA LYS A 85 -7.79 12.89 0.08
C LYS A 85 -7.43 11.93 -1.04
N ILE A 86 -6.16 11.66 -1.18
CA ILE A 86 -5.65 10.56 -1.97
C ILE A 86 -5.58 9.33 -1.06
N VAL A 87 -6.11 8.21 -1.51
CA VAL A 87 -6.04 6.93 -0.78
C VAL A 87 -5.26 5.91 -1.59
N PHE A 88 -4.17 5.41 -1.03
CA PHE A 88 -3.43 4.28 -1.60
C PHE A 88 -3.92 3.00 -0.96
N ASP A 89 -4.49 2.13 -1.77
CA ASP A 89 -4.87 0.79 -1.37
C ASP A 89 -3.73 -0.19 -1.62
N CYS A 90 -3.10 -0.65 -0.55
CA CYS A 90 -2.03 -1.65 -0.57
C CYS A 90 -2.54 -3.05 -0.14
N THR A 91 -3.86 -3.23 0.01
CA THR A 91 -4.43 -4.47 0.52
C THR A 91 -4.48 -5.55 -0.55
N ASN A 92 -4.57 -6.79 -0.11
CA ASN A 92 -5.00 -7.93 -0.91
C ASN A 92 -6.07 -8.67 -0.10
N PRO A 93 -7.24 -8.98 -0.69
CA PRO A 93 -8.32 -9.69 -0.01
C PRO A 93 -8.03 -11.19 0.03
N LEU A 94 -7.03 -11.60 0.81
CA LEU A 94 -6.55 -12.96 0.87
C LEU A 94 -7.45 -13.85 1.73
N ARG A 95 -7.72 -15.06 1.26
CA ARG A 95 -8.36 -16.10 2.09
C ARG A 95 -7.37 -16.63 3.13
N PRO A 96 -7.85 -17.16 4.27
CA PRO A 96 -7.00 -17.84 5.25
C PRO A 96 -6.09 -18.88 4.59
N GLY A 97 -4.85 -18.98 5.08
CA GLY A 97 -3.85 -19.90 4.54
C GLY A 97 -3.33 -19.52 3.15
N LEU A 98 -3.57 -18.30 2.66
CA LEU A 98 -3.14 -17.82 1.33
C LEU A 98 -3.70 -18.68 0.17
N THR A 99 -4.88 -19.27 0.35
CA THR A 99 -5.47 -20.21 -0.61
C THR A 99 -6.16 -19.53 -1.81
N GLY A 100 -6.11 -18.20 -1.91
CA GLY A 100 -6.71 -17.43 -2.99
C GLY A 100 -7.26 -16.10 -2.49
N LEU A 101 -8.03 -15.43 -3.35
CA LEU A 101 -8.70 -14.17 -3.04
C LEU A 101 -10.13 -14.42 -2.54
N SER A 102 -10.57 -13.68 -1.52
CA SER A 102 -11.95 -13.66 -1.04
C SER A 102 -12.85 -12.73 -1.85
N VAL A 103 -12.24 -11.78 -2.58
CA VAL A 103 -12.92 -10.89 -3.54
C VAL A 103 -12.24 -11.06 -4.90
N SER A 104 -13.03 -11.36 -5.94
CA SER A 104 -12.54 -11.56 -7.29
C SER A 104 -13.71 -11.60 -8.29
N GLY A 105 -13.42 -11.69 -9.59
CA GLY A 105 -14.44 -11.76 -10.66
C GLY A 105 -14.88 -10.36 -11.10
N ASP A 106 -16.15 -10.02 -10.89
CA ASP A 106 -16.74 -8.77 -11.36
C ASP A 106 -16.45 -7.55 -10.47
N THR A 107 -15.64 -7.73 -9.43
CA THR A 107 -15.21 -6.65 -8.52
C THR A 107 -13.82 -6.96 -7.95
N SER A 108 -13.25 -5.98 -7.22
CA SER A 108 -11.97 -6.05 -6.55
C SER A 108 -12.01 -5.38 -5.18
N ALA A 109 -11.03 -5.65 -4.33
CA ALA A 109 -10.85 -4.90 -3.08
C ALA A 109 -10.62 -3.41 -3.36
N GLY A 110 -9.88 -3.06 -4.43
CA GLY A 110 -9.66 -1.68 -4.83
C GLY A 110 -10.94 -0.93 -5.15
N GLU A 111 -11.88 -1.56 -5.87
CA GLU A 111 -13.19 -0.97 -6.16
C GLU A 111 -14.06 -0.85 -4.90
N GLN A 112 -14.03 -1.85 -4.02
CA GLN A 112 -14.76 -1.78 -2.74
C GLN A 112 -14.21 -0.67 -1.84
N ILE A 113 -12.90 -0.49 -1.76
CA ILE A 113 -12.30 0.63 -1.01
C ILE A 113 -12.69 1.98 -1.65
N ALA A 114 -12.76 2.07 -2.98
CA ALA A 114 -13.21 3.29 -3.65
C ALA A 114 -14.66 3.65 -3.29
N GLN A 115 -15.52 2.65 -3.11
CA GLN A 115 -16.89 2.85 -2.63
C GLN A 115 -16.95 3.24 -1.15
N LEU A 116 -16.16 2.59 -0.28
CA LEU A 116 -16.12 2.84 1.16
C LEU A 116 -15.50 4.20 1.49
N ALA A 117 -14.49 4.65 0.73
CA ALA A 117 -13.80 5.93 0.88
C ALA A 117 -14.46 7.03 0.04
N ALA A 118 -15.77 7.18 0.14
CA ALA A 118 -16.56 8.11 -0.67
C ALA A 118 -15.97 9.53 -0.67
N GLY A 119 -15.74 10.08 -1.87
CA GLY A 119 -15.15 11.41 -2.06
C GLY A 119 -13.62 11.47 -1.99
N ALA A 120 -12.94 10.33 -1.80
CA ALA A 120 -11.49 10.21 -1.96
C ALA A 120 -11.11 9.78 -3.39
N SER A 121 -9.87 10.08 -3.79
CA SER A 121 -9.26 9.58 -5.02
C SER A 121 -8.43 8.32 -4.72
N VAL A 122 -8.98 7.14 -5.03
CA VAL A 122 -8.34 5.85 -4.70
C VAL A 122 -7.41 5.38 -5.81
N VAL A 123 -6.22 4.92 -5.40
CA VAL A 123 -5.24 4.24 -6.27
C VAL A 123 -4.83 2.94 -5.60
N LYS A 124 -5.01 1.83 -6.28
CA LYS A 124 -4.44 0.52 -5.93
C LYS A 124 -2.96 0.52 -6.25
N ILE A 125 -2.09 0.25 -5.28
CA ILE A 125 -0.63 0.25 -5.43
C ILE A 125 0.04 -0.52 -4.27
N PHE A 126 1.28 -0.93 -4.42
CA PHE A 126 2.09 -1.66 -3.43
C PHE A 126 1.47 -3.01 -2.98
N ASN A 127 0.67 -3.63 -3.83
CA ASN A 127 0.05 -4.92 -3.54
C ASN A 127 0.74 -6.12 -4.21
N ASN A 128 1.59 -5.90 -5.23
CA ASN A 128 2.12 -6.95 -6.12
C ASN A 128 3.50 -7.50 -5.73
N THR A 129 3.98 -7.21 -4.52
CA THR A 129 5.27 -7.70 -4.01
C THR A 129 5.29 -7.75 -2.48
N GLY A 130 6.28 -8.42 -1.89
CA GLY A 130 6.46 -8.50 -0.45
C GLY A 130 7.10 -7.25 0.18
N ALA A 131 6.94 -7.08 1.49
CA ALA A 131 7.52 -5.95 2.23
C ALA A 131 9.07 -5.92 2.18
N ASN A 132 9.73 -7.09 2.04
CA ASN A 132 11.18 -7.15 1.81
C ASN A 132 11.58 -6.41 0.53
N ASN A 133 10.85 -6.59 -0.57
CA ASN A 133 11.09 -5.88 -1.82
C ASN A 133 10.68 -4.40 -1.74
N MET A 134 9.77 -4.05 -0.84
CA MET A 134 9.46 -2.64 -0.55
C MET A 134 10.59 -1.98 0.25
N ALA A 135 11.34 -2.76 1.04
CA ALA A 135 12.54 -2.27 1.72
C ALA A 135 13.70 -2.05 0.74
N ASP A 136 13.88 -2.93 -0.24
CA ASP A 136 14.85 -2.78 -1.32
C ASP A 136 14.29 -3.38 -2.62
N PRO A 137 13.84 -2.55 -3.57
CA PRO A 137 13.29 -3.00 -4.85
C PRO A 137 14.35 -3.21 -5.94
N ALA A 138 15.64 -3.06 -5.63
CA ALA A 138 16.73 -3.20 -6.58
C ALA A 138 17.01 -4.68 -6.89
N TYR A 139 17.16 -4.99 -8.17
CA TYR A 139 17.54 -6.31 -8.67
C TYR A 139 18.67 -6.18 -9.70
N PRO A 140 19.52 -7.21 -9.91
CA PRO A 140 20.62 -7.13 -10.88
C PRO A 140 20.20 -6.70 -12.29
N GLY A 141 18.95 -7.03 -12.69
CA GLY A 141 18.39 -6.64 -13.99
C GLY A 141 17.76 -5.25 -14.03
N GLY A 142 17.72 -4.51 -12.94
CA GLY A 142 17.05 -3.22 -12.80
C GLY A 142 15.96 -3.23 -11.74
N PRO A 143 15.26 -2.10 -11.51
CA PRO A 143 14.23 -1.99 -10.49
C PRO A 143 13.03 -2.89 -10.78
N SER A 144 12.40 -3.37 -9.72
CA SER A 144 11.14 -4.11 -9.84
C SER A 144 9.98 -3.19 -10.23
N ALA A 145 9.05 -3.70 -11.02
CA ALA A 145 7.85 -2.97 -11.40
C ALA A 145 6.89 -2.82 -10.21
N MET A 146 6.36 -1.60 -10.04
CA MET A 146 5.26 -1.33 -9.13
C MET A 146 4.03 -0.91 -9.94
N PHE A 147 3.11 -1.84 -10.15
CA PHE A 147 1.88 -1.55 -10.87
C PHE A 147 0.92 -0.75 -10.00
N TYR A 148 0.24 0.22 -10.62
CA TYR A 148 -0.81 0.99 -9.95
C TYR A 148 -1.97 1.27 -10.91
N CYS A 149 -3.18 1.37 -10.36
CA CYS A 149 -4.37 1.75 -11.12
C CYS A 149 -5.28 2.67 -10.30
N GLY A 150 -6.02 3.56 -10.98
CA GLY A 150 -6.90 4.54 -10.35
C GLY A 150 -7.53 5.46 -11.38
N GLY A 151 -8.60 6.18 -10.99
CA GLY A 151 -9.34 7.06 -11.90
C GLY A 151 -8.87 8.52 -11.93
N ASP A 152 -8.19 8.99 -10.88
CA ASP A 152 -7.81 10.39 -10.72
C ASP A 152 -6.35 10.64 -11.11
N ALA A 153 -6.11 11.59 -12.01
CA ALA A 153 -4.77 11.87 -12.54
C ALA A 153 -3.80 12.40 -11.47
N ARG A 154 -4.27 13.22 -10.51
CA ARG A 154 -3.46 13.75 -9.40
C ARG A 154 -3.05 12.65 -8.45
N ALA A 155 -3.98 11.76 -8.11
CA ALA A 155 -3.71 10.61 -7.24
C ALA A 155 -2.72 9.64 -7.89
N LYS A 156 -2.86 9.36 -9.19
CA LYS A 156 -1.92 8.55 -9.97
C LYS A 156 -0.53 9.19 -10.06
N ALA A 157 -0.44 10.51 -10.21
CA ALA A 157 0.84 11.22 -10.20
C ALA A 157 1.54 11.11 -8.83
N ALA A 158 0.81 11.22 -7.72
CA ALA A 158 1.35 11.00 -6.37
C ALA A 158 1.81 9.55 -6.18
N ALA A 159 1.05 8.57 -6.67
CA ALA A 159 1.40 7.15 -6.61
C ALA A 159 2.70 6.86 -7.38
N LYS A 160 2.81 7.37 -8.61
CA LYS A 160 4.02 7.28 -9.43
C LYS A 160 5.23 7.88 -8.73
N GLN A 161 5.09 9.10 -8.19
CA GLN A 161 6.17 9.80 -7.50
C GLN A 161 6.65 9.03 -6.27
N LEU A 162 5.74 8.61 -5.39
CA LEU A 162 6.08 7.93 -4.14
C LEU A 162 6.66 6.53 -4.38
N ALA A 163 6.24 5.82 -5.43
CA ALA A 163 6.84 4.55 -5.81
C ALA A 163 8.25 4.73 -6.39
N ALA A 164 8.45 5.71 -7.28
CA ALA A 164 9.75 6.02 -7.86
C ALA A 164 10.78 6.45 -6.80
N GLN A 165 10.37 7.22 -5.79
CA GLN A 165 11.23 7.62 -4.67
C GLN A 165 11.70 6.42 -3.83
N LEU A 166 10.92 5.35 -3.77
CA LEU A 166 11.34 4.10 -3.15
C LEU A 166 12.23 3.24 -4.05
N GLY A 167 12.49 3.64 -5.29
CA GLY A 167 13.35 2.93 -6.22
C GLY A 167 12.64 1.90 -7.10
N PHE A 168 11.31 1.88 -7.13
CA PHE A 168 10.54 1.04 -8.06
C PHE A 168 10.47 1.65 -9.47
N ASP A 169 10.17 0.83 -10.47
CA ASP A 169 9.67 1.27 -11.78
C ASP A 169 8.13 1.31 -11.73
N PRO A 170 7.50 2.52 -11.61
CA PRO A 170 6.05 2.63 -11.49
C PRO A 170 5.38 2.47 -12.86
N VAL A 171 4.46 1.50 -12.95
CA VAL A 171 3.73 1.15 -14.18
C VAL A 171 2.24 1.44 -14.01
N ASP A 172 1.72 2.37 -14.81
CA ASP A 172 0.30 2.69 -14.83
C ASP A 172 -0.50 1.58 -15.50
N ALA A 173 -1.35 0.93 -14.73
CA ALA A 173 -2.22 -0.16 -15.19
C ALA A 173 -3.65 0.32 -15.54
N GLY A 174 -3.89 1.64 -15.63
CA GLY A 174 -5.17 2.19 -16.09
C GLY A 174 -6.16 2.56 -14.97
N PRO A 175 -7.47 2.39 -15.18
CA PRO A 175 -8.51 2.78 -14.23
C PRO A 175 -8.61 1.80 -13.05
N ILE A 176 -9.39 2.18 -12.00
CA ILE A 176 -9.47 1.42 -10.74
C ILE A 176 -10.01 0.00 -10.94
N GLU A 177 -10.84 -0.22 -11.93
CA GLU A 177 -11.38 -1.54 -12.30
C GLU A 177 -10.26 -2.55 -12.61
N ASN A 178 -9.09 -2.08 -13.04
CA ASN A 178 -7.92 -2.92 -13.28
C ASN A 178 -7.26 -3.44 -11.99
N ALA A 179 -7.75 -3.06 -10.80
CA ALA A 179 -7.44 -3.77 -9.56
C ALA A 179 -7.85 -5.26 -9.65
N ARG A 180 -8.86 -5.60 -10.47
CA ARG A 180 -9.24 -6.99 -10.83
C ARG A 180 -8.11 -7.78 -11.50
N LEU A 181 -7.09 -7.11 -12.05
CA LEU A 181 -5.88 -7.73 -12.62
C LEU A 181 -4.72 -7.71 -11.61
N LEU A 182 -4.59 -6.63 -10.84
CA LEU A 182 -3.47 -6.45 -9.92
C LEU A 182 -3.57 -7.36 -8.68
N GLU A 183 -4.77 -7.66 -8.20
CA GLU A 183 -4.97 -8.56 -7.06
C GLU A 183 -4.67 -10.03 -7.42
N PRO A 184 -5.13 -10.58 -8.56
CA PRO A 184 -4.66 -11.88 -9.05
C PRO A 184 -3.15 -11.93 -9.32
N LEU A 185 -2.54 -10.85 -9.83
CA LEU A 185 -1.09 -10.77 -10.01
C LEU A 185 -0.36 -10.86 -8.66
N ALA A 186 -0.87 -10.21 -7.62
CA ALA A 186 -0.36 -10.36 -6.26
C ALA A 186 -0.50 -11.79 -5.75
N MET A 187 -1.61 -12.45 -6.02
CA MET A 187 -1.81 -13.85 -5.64
C MET A 187 -0.83 -14.77 -6.38
N LEU A 188 -0.52 -14.51 -7.65
CA LEU A 188 0.52 -15.23 -8.38
C LEU A 188 1.89 -15.04 -7.73
N TRP A 189 2.27 -13.80 -7.35
CA TRP A 189 3.51 -13.54 -6.64
C TRP A 189 3.57 -14.33 -5.31
N ILE A 190 2.50 -14.32 -4.52
CA ILE A 190 2.38 -15.06 -3.26
C ILE A 190 2.57 -16.56 -3.50
N TRP A 191 1.91 -17.11 -4.52
CA TRP A 191 2.03 -18.54 -4.84
C TRP A 191 3.46 -18.91 -5.24
N LEU A 192 4.10 -18.11 -6.09
CA LEU A 192 5.49 -18.33 -6.51
C LEU A 192 6.48 -18.26 -5.33
N ALA A 193 6.26 -17.27 -4.44
CA ALA A 193 7.16 -17.04 -3.30
C ALA A 193 7.08 -18.12 -2.23
N TYR A 194 5.89 -18.67 -1.95
CA TYR A 194 5.65 -19.59 -0.85
C TYR A 194 5.42 -21.03 -1.35
N PRO A 195 4.25 -21.42 -1.87
CA PRO A 195 4.05 -22.81 -2.33
C PRO A 195 4.96 -23.19 -3.49
N GLY A 196 5.24 -22.27 -4.40
CA GLY A 196 6.11 -22.47 -5.58
C GLY A 196 7.60 -22.56 -5.25
N GLY A 197 8.00 -22.23 -4.02
CA GLY A 197 9.36 -22.44 -3.52
C GLY A 197 10.44 -21.49 -4.06
N LEU A 198 10.08 -20.41 -4.79
CA LEU A 198 11.08 -19.46 -5.30
C LEU A 198 11.60 -18.50 -4.22
N GLY A 199 10.97 -18.48 -3.03
CA GLY A 199 11.31 -17.56 -1.96
C GLY A 199 10.79 -16.15 -2.21
N ARG A 200 11.04 -15.25 -1.25
CA ARG A 200 10.47 -13.90 -1.24
C ARG A 200 11.29 -12.87 -2.04
N GLU A 201 12.49 -13.23 -2.45
CA GLU A 201 13.42 -12.37 -3.20
C GLU A 201 13.15 -12.47 -4.72
N ILE A 202 11.88 -12.35 -5.11
CA ILE A 202 11.41 -12.35 -6.50
C ILE A 202 10.55 -11.11 -6.76
N ALA A 203 10.59 -10.59 -8.01
CA ALA A 203 9.77 -9.47 -8.44
C ALA A 203 9.39 -9.58 -9.92
N PHE A 204 8.32 -8.88 -10.29
CA PHE A 204 7.97 -8.69 -11.70
C PHE A 204 8.70 -7.47 -12.28
N ARG A 205 9.04 -7.53 -13.55
CA ARG A 205 9.61 -6.44 -14.31
C ARG A 205 8.99 -6.34 -15.70
N ILE A 206 8.89 -5.12 -16.24
CA ILE A 206 8.47 -4.89 -17.62
C ILE A 206 9.72 -4.64 -18.46
N GLU A 207 9.92 -5.48 -19.47
CA GLU A 207 10.90 -5.24 -20.54
C GLU A 207 10.21 -4.56 -21.71
N ARG A 208 10.88 -3.59 -22.32
CA ARG A 208 10.41 -2.89 -23.52
C ARG A 208 11.47 -3.04 -24.61
N ARG A 209 11.03 -3.24 -25.86
CA ARG A 209 11.88 -3.20 -27.06
C ARG A 209 11.86 -1.81 -27.66
#